data_98033ebfbae605545388a994b5ff743a
#
_entry.id   98033ebfbae605545388a994b5ff743a
#
_cell.length_a   1.000
_cell.length_b   1.000
_cell.length_c   1.000
_cell.angle_alpha   90.00
_cell.angle_beta   90.00
_cell.angle_gamma   90.00
#
_symmetry.space_group_name_H-M   'P 1'
#
loop_
_entity.id
_entity.type
_entity.pdbx_description
1 polymer ?
#
loop_
_entity_poly.entity_id
_entity_poly.type
_entity_poly.pdbx_seq_one_letter_code
_entity_poly.pdbx_strand_id
1 'polypeptide(L)'
;KLNSTTDTIREYVTKSTRWAEFCISEMNKFKEFSERVVPVISFLADITPPKQIEVDEKELRTTFPIIAFRVKAQDFDNLFPIIENLIKENDLLLLDIESSSHTNPVFKKIYRKIAESKKDKKFISVIINAHRPESLTNKSMVNGEPISSIDNSLKDMYRSSTLNKFDGFGDYASIVASLPSSGGTVSPAGVYYSNENNFFVSYTGRAPQLSEFPDYIAPNIVKSEYWNEFDNEHHSKCPGCNEIISIIKKDK
;
A
#
# COMPACT_ATOMS: atom_id res chain seq x y z
N LYS A 1 24.68 -10.83 3.20
CA LYS A 1 24.36 -9.38 3.19
C LYS A 1 22.83 -9.12 3.17
N LEU A 2 22.03 -9.93 2.48
CA LEU A 2 20.56 -9.81 2.48
C LEU A 2 19.95 -10.02 3.89
N ASN A 3 20.50 -10.96 4.67
CA ASN A 3 19.98 -11.26 6.01
C ASN A 3 20.13 -10.07 6.97
N SER A 4 21.25 -9.34 6.93
CA SER A 4 21.46 -8.19 7.81
C SER A 4 20.50 -7.02 7.52
N THR A 5 20.15 -6.79 6.26
CA THR A 5 19.20 -5.73 5.87
C THR A 5 17.79 -6.10 6.27
N THR A 6 17.40 -7.37 6.09
CA THR A 6 16.09 -7.88 6.50
C THR A 6 15.91 -7.84 8.02
N ASP A 7 16.94 -8.21 8.77
CA ASP A 7 16.94 -8.16 10.23
C ASP A 7 16.87 -6.71 10.73
N THR A 8 17.56 -5.78 10.08
CA THR A 8 17.49 -4.35 10.41
C THR A 8 16.10 -3.79 10.16
N ILE A 9 15.51 -4.04 8.99
CA ILE A 9 14.14 -3.60 8.67
C ILE A 9 13.15 -4.23 9.66
N ARG A 10 13.28 -5.52 9.94
CA ARG A 10 12.44 -6.21 10.90
C ARG A 10 12.55 -5.61 12.29
N GLU A 11 13.76 -5.23 12.73
CA GLU A 11 13.98 -4.56 14.01
C GLU A 11 13.25 -3.21 14.08
N TYR A 12 13.28 -2.40 13.03
CA TYR A 12 12.57 -1.12 12.97
C TYR A 12 11.05 -1.30 12.95
N VAL A 13 10.55 -2.30 12.22
CA VAL A 13 9.11 -2.58 12.13
C VAL A 13 8.55 -3.22 13.41
N THR A 14 9.34 -4.07 14.09
CA THR A 14 8.90 -4.79 15.29
C THR A 14 9.19 -4.04 16.59
N LYS A 15 10.21 -3.19 16.63
CA LYS A 15 10.46 -2.27 17.74
C LYS A 15 9.82 -0.93 17.42
N SER A 16 8.55 -0.80 17.74
CA SER A 16 7.70 0.36 17.46
C SER A 16 8.31 1.73 17.85
N THR A 17 9.24 1.74 18.81
CA THR A 17 9.94 2.95 19.28
C THR A 17 10.96 3.54 18.29
N ARG A 18 11.25 2.89 17.16
CA ARG A 18 12.28 3.34 16.20
C ARG A 18 11.75 3.64 14.81
N TRP A 19 10.42 3.57 14.61
CA TRP A 19 9.83 3.83 13.30
C TRP A 19 10.03 5.27 12.85
N ALA A 20 9.80 6.24 13.74
CA ALA A 20 9.99 7.65 13.44
C ALA A 20 11.46 7.96 13.13
N GLU A 21 12.43 7.45 13.93
CA GLU A 21 13.85 7.56 13.66
C GLU A 21 14.23 7.03 12.27
N PHE A 22 13.69 5.87 11.91
CA PHE A 22 13.91 5.26 10.59
C PHE A 22 13.40 6.15 9.47
N CYS A 23 12.14 6.61 9.55
CA CYS A 23 11.56 7.50 8.56
C CYS A 23 12.41 8.78 8.37
N ILE A 24 12.82 9.41 9.45
CA ILE A 24 13.64 10.63 9.42
C ILE A 24 15.01 10.34 8.79
N SER A 25 15.65 9.23 9.17
CA SER A 25 16.98 8.87 8.64
C SER A 25 16.94 8.55 7.14
N GLU A 26 15.92 7.82 6.69
CA GLU A 26 15.75 7.51 5.27
C GLU A 26 15.44 8.77 4.45
N MET A 27 14.57 9.64 4.95
CA MET A 27 14.24 10.89 4.26
C MET A 27 15.42 11.83 4.14
N ASN A 28 16.33 11.82 5.11
CA ASN A 28 17.56 12.60 5.02
C ASN A 28 18.47 12.19 3.85
N LYS A 29 18.31 10.96 3.33
CA LYS A 29 19.00 10.50 2.10
C LYS A 29 18.40 11.06 0.82
N PHE A 30 17.13 11.50 0.87
CA PHE A 30 16.34 11.96 -0.27
C PHE A 30 15.82 13.39 -0.07
N LYS A 31 16.68 14.29 0.42
CA LYS A 31 16.30 15.67 0.79
C LYS A 31 15.59 16.43 -0.33
N GLU A 32 15.95 16.20 -1.58
CA GLU A 32 15.35 16.84 -2.75
C GLU A 32 13.88 16.43 -2.98
N PHE A 33 13.43 15.30 -2.36
CA PHE A 33 12.05 14.80 -2.45
C PHE A 33 11.30 14.94 -1.13
N SER A 34 11.87 15.53 -0.09
CA SER A 34 11.29 15.59 1.26
C SER A 34 9.91 16.24 1.30
N GLU A 35 9.66 17.24 0.46
CA GLU A 35 8.36 17.91 0.35
C GLU A 35 7.27 17.06 -0.30
N ARG A 36 7.65 15.94 -0.96
CA ARG A 36 6.75 15.06 -1.71
C ARG A 36 6.46 13.76 -0.98
N VAL A 37 7.06 13.55 0.19
CA VAL A 37 6.92 12.33 0.97
C VAL A 37 6.16 12.63 2.25
N VAL A 38 5.14 11.83 2.52
CA VAL A 38 4.36 11.90 3.74
C VAL A 38 4.61 10.60 4.52
N PRO A 39 5.19 10.66 5.73
CA PRO A 39 5.39 9.48 6.55
C PRO A 39 4.05 8.94 7.03
N VAL A 40 3.92 7.61 7.11
CA VAL A 40 2.70 6.94 7.55
C VAL A 40 2.92 6.30 8.91
N ILE A 41 2.20 6.74 9.92
CA ILE A 41 2.10 6.04 11.20
C ILE A 41 1.08 4.93 11.06
N SER A 42 1.53 3.68 11.20
CA SER A 42 0.69 2.49 11.16
C SER A 42 0.71 1.78 12.50
N PHE A 43 -0.45 1.30 12.92
CA PHE A 43 -0.59 0.52 14.14
C PHE A 43 -0.59 -0.97 13.83
N LEU A 44 0.22 -1.72 14.55
CA LEU A 44 0.24 -3.18 14.53
C LEU A 44 -0.24 -3.69 15.90
N ALA A 45 -1.48 -4.15 15.99
CA ALA A 45 -2.19 -4.44 17.22
C ALA A 45 -1.39 -5.29 18.25
N ASP A 46 -0.63 -6.27 17.75
CA ASP A 46 0.13 -7.21 18.59
C ASP A 46 1.52 -6.68 19.02
N ILE A 47 1.97 -5.57 18.45
CA ILE A 47 3.36 -5.09 18.60
C ILE A 47 3.40 -3.65 19.13
N THR A 48 2.48 -2.80 18.71
CA THR A 48 2.53 -1.37 18.95
C THR A 48 1.55 -0.96 20.05
N PRO A 49 2.01 -0.47 21.20
CA PRO A 49 1.11 0.14 22.18
C PRO A 49 0.42 1.37 21.60
N PRO A 50 -0.87 1.64 21.87
CA PRO A 50 -1.56 2.82 21.33
C PRO A 50 -0.86 4.15 21.61
N LYS A 51 -0.21 4.30 22.77
CA LYS A 51 0.60 5.47 23.13
C LYS A 51 1.79 5.72 22.20
N GLN A 52 2.26 4.71 21.48
CA GLN A 52 3.37 4.87 20.55
C GLN A 52 3.01 5.81 19.39
N ILE A 53 1.74 5.87 19.01
CA ILE A 53 1.25 6.82 17.99
C ILE A 53 1.58 8.27 18.38
N GLU A 54 1.41 8.62 19.66
CA GLU A 54 1.73 9.96 20.17
C GLU A 54 3.24 10.25 20.12
N VAL A 55 4.06 9.25 20.43
CA VAL A 55 5.52 9.37 20.41
C VAL A 55 6.01 9.55 18.97
N ASP A 56 5.54 8.69 18.05
CA ASP A 56 5.91 8.74 16.64
C ASP A 56 5.45 10.04 15.99
N GLU A 57 4.22 10.50 16.29
CA GLU A 57 3.72 11.78 15.80
C GLU A 57 4.61 12.94 16.24
N LYS A 58 4.91 13.03 17.52
CA LYS A 58 5.73 14.10 18.07
C LYS A 58 7.12 14.15 17.44
N GLU A 59 7.73 12.98 17.22
CA GLU A 59 9.06 12.89 16.63
C GLU A 59 9.03 13.22 15.12
N LEU A 60 8.10 12.64 14.35
CA LEU A 60 7.95 12.92 12.92
C LEU A 60 7.63 14.38 12.64
N ARG A 61 6.86 15.05 13.50
CA ARG A 61 6.54 16.48 13.36
C ARG A 61 7.76 17.39 13.43
N THR A 62 8.87 16.95 13.96
CA THR A 62 10.11 17.73 13.93
C THR A 62 10.65 17.91 12.52
N THR A 63 10.28 17.03 11.60
CA THR A 63 10.82 16.97 10.24
C THR A 63 9.74 17.15 9.17
N PHE A 64 8.53 16.59 9.40
CA PHE A 64 7.47 16.55 8.41
C PHE A 64 6.29 17.45 8.79
N PRO A 65 5.91 18.40 7.93
CA PRO A 65 4.74 19.25 8.18
C PRO A 65 3.41 18.48 8.07
N ILE A 66 3.37 17.41 7.27
CA ILE A 66 2.21 16.58 7.01
C ILE A 66 2.54 15.14 7.39
N ILE A 67 1.62 14.48 8.09
CA ILE A 67 1.73 13.07 8.51
C ILE A 67 0.47 12.33 8.06
N ALA A 68 0.61 11.07 7.70
CA ALA A 68 -0.51 10.17 7.46
C ALA A 68 -0.68 9.21 8.64
N PHE A 69 -1.92 9.04 9.09
CA PHE A 69 -2.31 8.05 10.08
C PHE A 69 -3.09 6.94 9.41
N ARG A 70 -2.58 5.71 9.45
CA ARG A 70 -3.28 4.54 8.92
C ARG A 70 -3.93 3.77 10.06
N VAL A 71 -5.23 3.57 9.97
CA VAL A 71 -6.02 2.81 10.92
C VAL A 71 -6.83 1.75 10.21
N LYS A 72 -6.72 0.49 10.65
CA LYS A 72 -7.59 -0.58 10.19
C LYS A 72 -8.99 -0.41 10.76
N ALA A 73 -10.00 -0.77 9.98
CA ALA A 73 -11.39 -0.62 10.41
C ALA A 73 -11.71 -1.38 11.71
N GLN A 74 -11.08 -2.52 11.93
CA GLN A 74 -11.24 -3.31 13.16
C GLN A 74 -10.68 -2.62 14.42
N ASP A 75 -9.63 -1.80 14.27
CA ASP A 75 -8.95 -1.11 15.36
C ASP A 75 -9.46 0.33 15.55
N PHE A 76 -10.41 0.75 14.70
CA PHE A 76 -10.84 2.14 14.62
C PHE A 76 -11.37 2.72 15.93
N ASP A 77 -12.26 2.01 16.61
CA ASP A 77 -12.88 2.51 17.85
C ASP A 77 -11.84 2.70 18.99
N ASN A 78 -10.74 1.95 18.96
CA ASN A 78 -9.67 2.06 19.94
C ASN A 78 -8.65 3.14 19.62
N LEU A 79 -8.34 3.32 18.33
CA LEU A 79 -7.24 4.17 17.90
C LEU A 79 -7.68 5.56 17.44
N PHE A 80 -8.87 5.66 16.84
CA PHE A 80 -9.34 6.93 16.30
C PHE A 80 -9.43 8.06 17.34
N PRO A 81 -9.85 7.82 18.60
CA PRO A 81 -9.82 8.88 19.61
C PRO A 81 -8.41 9.47 19.85
N ILE A 82 -7.38 8.64 19.80
CA ILE A 82 -5.98 9.10 19.91
C ILE A 82 -5.58 9.89 18.66
N ILE A 83 -5.82 9.29 17.49
CA ILE A 83 -5.51 9.93 16.20
C ILE A 83 -6.25 11.26 16.07
N GLU A 84 -7.53 11.29 16.46
CA GLU A 84 -8.35 12.50 16.40
C GLU A 84 -7.74 13.65 17.22
N ASN A 85 -7.11 13.38 18.35
CA ASN A 85 -6.43 14.40 19.14
C ASN A 85 -5.13 14.92 18.49
N LEU A 86 -4.47 14.11 17.69
CA LEU A 86 -3.16 14.38 17.09
C LEU A 86 -3.25 14.97 15.67
N ILE A 87 -4.25 14.53 14.91
CA ILE A 87 -4.40 14.87 13.48
C ILE A 87 -4.67 16.36 13.32
N LYS A 88 -3.96 16.97 12.37
CA LYS A 88 -4.02 18.41 12.06
C LYS A 88 -4.59 18.66 10.67
N GLU A 89 -4.82 19.92 10.37
CA GLU A 89 -5.20 20.36 9.02
C GLU A 89 -4.17 19.90 7.99
N ASN A 90 -4.64 19.37 6.87
CA ASN A 90 -3.87 18.78 5.77
C ASN A 90 -3.16 17.43 6.05
N ASP A 91 -3.22 16.92 7.28
CA ASP A 91 -2.80 15.52 7.50
C ASP A 91 -3.71 14.55 6.77
N LEU A 92 -3.25 13.31 6.62
CA LEU A 92 -4.02 12.25 5.98
C LEU A 92 -4.51 11.23 7.02
N LEU A 93 -5.78 10.88 6.95
CA LEU A 93 -6.34 9.70 7.61
C LEU A 93 -6.58 8.61 6.56
N LEU A 94 -5.85 7.52 6.64
CA LEU A 94 -5.99 6.36 5.78
C LEU A 94 -6.85 5.32 6.51
N LEU A 95 -8.13 5.21 6.15
CA LEU A 95 -9.00 4.15 6.65
C LEU A 95 -8.78 2.88 5.83
N ASP A 96 -8.21 1.89 6.46
CA ASP A 96 -7.90 0.60 5.85
C ASP A 96 -9.02 -0.40 6.14
N ILE A 97 -9.75 -0.77 5.10
CA ILE A 97 -10.83 -1.76 5.19
C ILE A 97 -10.37 -3.16 4.74
N GLU A 98 -9.07 -3.33 4.46
CA GLU A 98 -8.48 -4.59 4.01
C GLU A 98 -9.25 -5.18 2.81
N SER A 99 -9.59 -6.45 2.84
CA SER A 99 -10.38 -7.12 1.79
C SER A 99 -11.90 -6.97 1.95
N SER A 100 -12.36 -6.16 2.90
CA SER A 100 -13.80 -5.97 3.14
C SER A 100 -14.45 -5.07 2.10
N SER A 101 -15.73 -5.31 1.80
CA SER A 101 -16.49 -4.37 0.98
C SER A 101 -16.77 -3.07 1.75
N HIS A 102 -16.58 -1.93 1.09
CA HIS A 102 -16.88 -0.61 1.64
C HIS A 102 -18.39 -0.43 1.96
N THR A 103 -19.27 -1.25 1.36
CA THR A 103 -20.70 -1.23 1.63
C THR A 103 -21.09 -1.96 2.92
N ASN A 104 -20.14 -2.59 3.61
CA ASN A 104 -20.40 -3.29 4.85
C ASN A 104 -21.06 -2.35 5.88
N PRO A 105 -22.26 -2.69 6.39
CA PRO A 105 -23.00 -1.83 7.32
C PRO A 105 -22.23 -1.43 8.58
N VAL A 106 -21.28 -2.25 9.02
CA VAL A 106 -20.43 -1.97 10.19
C VAL A 106 -19.63 -0.69 10.00
N PHE A 107 -19.24 -0.36 8.77
CA PHE A 107 -18.43 0.82 8.48
C PHE A 107 -19.21 2.13 8.52
N LYS A 108 -20.55 2.11 8.46
CA LYS A 108 -21.36 3.34 8.50
C LYS A 108 -21.09 4.20 9.73
N LYS A 109 -20.86 3.57 10.89
CA LYS A 109 -20.51 4.28 12.13
C LYS A 109 -19.13 4.94 12.01
N ILE A 110 -18.17 4.23 11.45
CA ILE A 110 -16.80 4.72 11.21
C ILE A 110 -16.84 5.95 10.28
N TYR A 111 -17.51 5.82 9.14
CA TYR A 111 -17.62 6.89 8.15
C TYR A 111 -18.25 8.15 8.74
N ARG A 112 -19.29 7.98 9.57
CA ARG A 112 -19.93 9.12 10.25
C ARG A 112 -18.96 9.81 11.22
N LYS A 113 -18.25 9.08 12.05
CA LYS A 113 -17.24 9.64 12.97
C LYS A 113 -16.16 10.42 12.22
N ILE A 114 -15.64 9.86 11.13
CA ILE A 114 -14.64 10.54 10.29
C ILE A 114 -15.22 11.85 9.72
N ALA A 115 -16.43 11.79 9.16
CA ALA A 115 -17.08 12.96 8.57
C ALA A 115 -17.40 14.06 9.60
N GLU A 116 -17.72 13.69 10.83
CA GLU A 116 -17.93 14.63 11.94
C GLU A 116 -16.61 15.31 12.35
N SER A 117 -15.56 14.54 12.58
CA SER A 117 -14.25 15.06 12.96
C SER A 117 -13.62 15.98 11.89
N LYS A 118 -13.85 15.66 10.60
CA LYS A 118 -13.37 16.49 9.47
C LYS A 118 -13.94 17.91 9.45
N LYS A 119 -15.16 18.12 9.97
CA LYS A 119 -15.75 19.47 9.99
C LYS A 119 -14.90 20.46 10.77
N ASP A 120 -14.30 19.99 11.84
CA ASP A 120 -13.53 20.83 12.75
C ASP A 120 -12.04 20.86 12.39
N LYS A 121 -11.48 19.72 11.94
CA LYS A 121 -10.03 19.53 11.81
C LYS A 121 -9.48 19.62 10.38
N LYS A 122 -10.34 19.53 9.36
CA LYS A 122 -10.00 19.71 7.94
C LYS A 122 -8.86 18.82 7.42
N PHE A 123 -8.71 17.62 7.96
CA PHE A 123 -7.74 16.64 7.44
C PHE A 123 -8.27 15.99 6.15
N ILE A 124 -7.36 15.38 5.39
CA ILE A 124 -7.67 14.62 4.18
C ILE A 124 -7.96 13.16 4.56
N SER A 125 -9.10 12.62 4.15
CA SER A 125 -9.47 11.23 4.42
C SER A 125 -9.43 10.39 3.16
N VAL A 126 -8.75 9.24 3.24
CA VAL A 126 -8.61 8.29 2.15
C VAL A 126 -9.05 6.91 2.63
N ILE A 127 -9.90 6.26 1.87
CA ILE A 127 -10.24 4.85 2.11
C ILE A 127 -9.34 3.95 1.26
N ILE A 128 -8.78 2.91 1.86
CA ILE A 128 -7.91 1.96 1.17
C ILE A 128 -8.42 0.54 1.32
N ASN A 129 -8.30 -0.22 0.25
CA ASN A 129 -8.81 -1.59 0.15
C ASN A 129 -7.73 -2.52 -0.44
N ALA A 130 -7.74 -3.79 -0.06
CA ALA A 130 -6.88 -4.82 -0.61
C ALA A 130 -7.71 -5.75 -1.50
N HIS A 131 -7.44 -5.74 -2.80
CA HIS A 131 -8.21 -6.57 -3.75
C HIS A 131 -7.67 -7.99 -3.86
N ARG A 132 -6.38 -8.20 -3.54
CA ARG A 132 -5.76 -9.51 -3.62
C ARG A 132 -6.24 -10.41 -2.48
N PRO A 133 -6.79 -11.61 -2.77
CA PRO A 133 -7.14 -12.59 -1.75
C PRO A 133 -5.91 -12.99 -0.92
N GLU A 134 -6.05 -13.05 0.40
CA GLU A 134 -4.95 -13.45 1.31
C GLU A 134 -4.46 -14.89 1.05
N SER A 135 -5.36 -15.76 0.59
CA SER A 135 -5.05 -17.15 0.24
C SER A 135 -4.19 -17.30 -1.02
N LEU A 136 -4.09 -16.23 -1.84
CA LEU A 136 -3.34 -16.29 -3.09
C LEU A 136 -1.84 -16.15 -2.82
N THR A 137 -1.11 -17.23 -3.02
CA THR A 137 0.37 -17.27 -2.93
C THR A 137 1.00 -17.17 -4.32
N ASN A 138 2.28 -16.78 -4.38
CA ASN A 138 3.01 -16.75 -5.66
C ASN A 138 3.04 -18.10 -6.36
N LYS A 139 2.97 -19.21 -5.61
CA LYS A 139 2.93 -20.58 -6.15
C LYS A 139 1.58 -20.96 -6.75
N SER A 140 0.50 -20.33 -6.30
CA SER A 140 -0.86 -20.58 -6.81
C SER A 140 -1.25 -19.65 -7.97
N MET A 141 -0.39 -18.72 -8.34
CA MET A 141 -0.59 -17.86 -9.50
C MET A 141 -0.39 -18.63 -10.81
N VAL A 142 -1.15 -18.27 -11.83
CA VAL A 142 -1.06 -18.84 -13.18
C VAL A 142 -0.77 -17.70 -14.16
N ASN A 143 0.11 -17.97 -15.12
CA ASN A 143 0.51 -16.96 -16.11
C ASN A 143 -0.67 -16.50 -16.96
N GLY A 144 -0.87 -15.17 -17.02
CA GLY A 144 -1.92 -14.55 -17.80
C GLY A 144 -3.31 -14.59 -17.15
N GLU A 145 -3.43 -15.15 -15.94
CA GLU A 145 -4.72 -15.25 -15.26
C GLU A 145 -4.99 -14.06 -14.35
N PRO A 146 -6.23 -13.54 -14.34
CA PRO A 146 -6.64 -12.52 -13.40
C PRO A 146 -6.56 -13.03 -11.94
N ILE A 147 -6.01 -12.21 -11.06
CA ILE A 147 -5.92 -12.53 -9.62
C ILE A 147 -6.93 -11.78 -8.77
N SER A 148 -7.36 -10.62 -9.22
CA SER A 148 -8.39 -9.83 -8.55
C SER A 148 -8.92 -8.74 -9.47
N SER A 149 -10.22 -8.53 -9.44
CA SER A 149 -10.84 -7.34 -10.06
C SER A 149 -10.78 -6.18 -9.08
N ILE A 150 -10.51 -4.98 -9.59
CA ILE A 150 -10.58 -3.78 -8.77
C ILE A 150 -12.06 -3.43 -8.53
N ASP A 151 -12.40 -3.21 -7.28
CA ASP A 151 -13.75 -2.76 -6.92
C ASP A 151 -13.93 -1.27 -7.25
N ASN A 152 -14.46 -0.98 -8.43
CA ASN A 152 -14.78 0.38 -8.86
C ASN A 152 -15.82 1.07 -7.98
N SER A 153 -16.52 0.35 -7.13
CA SER A 153 -17.50 0.93 -6.23
C SER A 153 -16.87 1.91 -5.22
N LEU A 154 -15.58 1.77 -4.88
CA LEU A 154 -14.84 2.79 -4.11
C LEU A 154 -14.74 4.11 -4.87
N LYS A 155 -14.52 4.06 -6.17
CA LYS A 155 -14.50 5.25 -7.05
C LYS A 155 -15.90 5.89 -7.14
N ASP A 156 -16.93 5.08 -7.20
CA ASP A 156 -18.31 5.56 -7.21
C ASP A 156 -18.69 6.15 -5.84
N MET A 157 -18.26 5.54 -4.76
CA MET A 157 -18.41 6.08 -3.40
C MET A 157 -17.72 7.45 -3.25
N TYR A 158 -16.49 7.61 -3.75
CA TYR A 158 -15.79 8.88 -3.78
C TYR A 158 -16.53 9.94 -4.60
N ARG A 159 -17.12 9.56 -5.74
CA ARG A 159 -17.87 10.46 -6.62
C ARG A 159 -19.27 10.78 -6.09
N SER A 160 -19.92 9.88 -5.40
CA SER A 160 -21.30 10.01 -4.92
C SER A 160 -21.45 10.79 -3.61
N SER A 161 -20.79 11.83 -3.45
CA SER A 161 -20.69 12.93 -2.47
C SER A 161 -21.66 13.07 -1.29
N THR A 162 -22.67 12.24 -1.07
CA THR A 162 -23.77 12.59 -0.16
C THR A 162 -23.69 12.03 1.25
N LEU A 163 -22.97 10.93 1.51
CA LEU A 163 -22.96 10.31 2.85
C LEU A 163 -21.60 10.00 3.43
N ASN A 164 -20.58 9.83 2.61
CA ASN A 164 -19.26 9.36 3.05
C ASN A 164 -18.18 10.19 2.35
N LYS A 165 -17.89 11.38 2.88
CA LYS A 165 -16.98 12.35 2.26
C LYS A 165 -15.51 11.99 2.47
N PHE A 166 -15.07 10.89 1.90
CA PHE A 166 -13.65 10.67 1.69
C PHE A 166 -13.15 11.56 0.56
N ASP A 167 -11.93 12.08 0.72
CA ASP A 167 -11.29 12.94 -0.28
C ASP A 167 -10.55 12.11 -1.32
N GLY A 168 -10.30 10.84 -1.03
CA GLY A 168 -9.63 9.93 -1.94
C GLY A 168 -9.91 8.45 -1.64
N PHE A 169 -9.47 7.61 -2.55
CA PHE A 169 -9.45 6.16 -2.39
C PHE A 169 -8.15 5.60 -2.94
N GLY A 170 -7.77 4.42 -2.49
CA GLY A 170 -6.58 3.72 -2.94
C GLY A 170 -6.69 2.22 -2.73
N ASP A 171 -5.71 1.51 -3.24
CA ASP A 171 -5.57 0.08 -3.06
C ASP A 171 -4.12 -0.33 -2.75
N TYR A 172 -3.93 -1.59 -2.47
CA TYR A 172 -2.62 -2.18 -2.18
C TYR A 172 -1.83 -2.59 -3.43
N ALA A 173 -2.26 -2.19 -4.62
CA ALA A 173 -1.61 -2.55 -5.88
C ALA A 173 -1.28 -4.06 -5.96
N SER A 174 -2.24 -4.91 -5.63
CA SER A 174 -2.11 -6.39 -5.57
C SER A 174 -1.15 -6.95 -4.51
N ILE A 175 -0.73 -6.16 -3.54
CA ILE A 175 -0.04 -6.66 -2.35
C ILE A 175 -1.10 -7.14 -1.35
N VAL A 176 -0.83 -8.22 -0.63
CA VAL A 176 -1.72 -8.67 0.46
C VAL A 176 -1.65 -7.70 1.64
N ALA A 177 -2.78 -7.54 2.35
CA ALA A 177 -2.86 -6.64 3.51
C ALA A 177 -2.04 -7.14 4.71
N SER A 178 -1.86 -8.46 4.83
CA SER A 178 -1.10 -9.10 5.90
C SER A 178 0.38 -9.28 5.55
N LEU A 179 1.24 -9.08 6.53
CA LEU A 179 2.65 -9.42 6.39
C LEU A 179 2.84 -10.95 6.34
N PRO A 180 3.78 -11.48 5.53
CA PRO A 180 4.05 -12.91 5.51
C PRO A 180 4.53 -13.38 6.89
N SER A 181 3.92 -14.43 7.40
CA SER A 181 4.18 -14.97 8.74
C SER A 181 5.54 -15.67 8.89
N SER A 182 6.19 -16.03 7.79
CA SER A 182 7.52 -16.70 7.80
C SER A 182 8.24 -16.52 6.47
N GLY A 183 9.58 -16.66 6.51
CA GLY A 183 10.39 -16.78 5.29
C GLY A 183 10.03 -18.06 4.54
N GLY A 184 9.66 -17.93 3.29
CA GLY A 184 9.32 -19.06 2.40
C GLY A 184 10.40 -19.31 1.35
N THR A 185 10.22 -20.37 0.59
CA THR A 185 11.00 -20.61 -0.64
C THR A 185 10.78 -19.44 -1.60
N VAL A 186 11.84 -18.94 -2.23
CA VAL A 186 11.74 -17.92 -3.27
C VAL A 186 10.83 -18.47 -4.38
N SER A 187 9.75 -17.77 -4.65
CA SER A 187 8.84 -18.08 -5.73
C SER A 187 8.62 -16.79 -6.51
N PRO A 188 9.43 -16.53 -7.55
CA PRO A 188 9.35 -15.30 -8.30
C PRO A 188 8.00 -15.19 -8.98
N ALA A 189 7.39 -14.03 -8.86
CA ALA A 189 6.14 -13.69 -9.52
C ALA A 189 6.10 -12.20 -9.80
N GLY A 190 5.37 -11.83 -10.84
CA GLY A 190 5.04 -10.46 -11.17
C GLY A 190 3.53 -10.28 -11.26
N VAL A 191 3.08 -9.06 -11.08
CA VAL A 191 1.69 -8.69 -11.26
C VAL A 191 1.65 -7.48 -12.16
N TYR A 192 0.77 -7.50 -13.15
CA TYR A 192 0.58 -6.43 -14.08
C TYR A 192 -0.88 -5.97 -14.07
N TYR A 193 -1.11 -4.67 -14.14
CA TYR A 193 -2.46 -4.11 -14.15
C TYR A 193 -2.98 -3.99 -15.59
N SER A 194 -4.14 -4.57 -15.86
CA SER A 194 -4.90 -4.36 -17.08
C SER A 194 -5.84 -3.17 -16.90
N ASN A 195 -5.65 -2.13 -17.67
CA ASN A 195 -6.47 -0.93 -17.62
C ASN A 195 -7.83 -1.12 -18.28
N GLU A 196 -7.89 -1.86 -19.39
CA GLU A 196 -9.12 -2.12 -20.13
C GLU A 196 -10.09 -2.99 -19.32
N ASN A 197 -9.54 -3.99 -18.63
CA ASN A 197 -10.33 -4.95 -17.85
C ASN A 197 -10.45 -4.59 -16.38
N ASN A 198 -9.67 -3.63 -15.90
CA ASN A 198 -9.66 -3.18 -14.50
C ASN A 198 -9.42 -4.31 -13.49
N PHE A 199 -8.42 -5.14 -13.77
CA PHE A 199 -7.97 -6.21 -12.89
C PHE A 199 -6.44 -6.34 -12.90
N PHE A 200 -5.93 -7.10 -11.94
CA PHE A 200 -4.52 -7.49 -11.91
C PHE A 200 -4.33 -8.87 -12.51
N VAL A 201 -3.29 -9.02 -13.34
CA VAL A 201 -2.90 -10.26 -14.00
C VAL A 201 -1.61 -10.78 -13.39
N SER A 202 -1.54 -12.07 -13.14
CA SER A 202 -0.36 -12.69 -12.55
C SER A 202 0.56 -13.32 -13.58
N TYR A 203 1.85 -13.31 -13.25
CA TYR A 203 2.90 -14.02 -13.97
C TYR A 203 3.82 -14.69 -12.95
N THR A 204 4.10 -15.98 -13.12
CA THR A 204 4.92 -16.77 -12.19
C THR A 204 6.05 -17.48 -12.92
N GLY A 205 7.16 -17.68 -12.23
CA GLY A 205 8.29 -18.45 -12.74
C GLY A 205 8.00 -19.94 -12.77
N ARG A 206 8.76 -20.67 -13.60
CA ARG A 206 8.69 -22.14 -13.76
C ARG A 206 9.44 -22.85 -12.64
N ALA A 207 10.40 -22.16 -12.01
CA ALA A 207 11.25 -22.69 -10.97
C ALA A 207 11.44 -21.67 -9.82
N PRO A 208 11.80 -22.11 -8.61
CA PRO A 208 12.01 -21.23 -7.46
C PRO A 208 13.38 -20.53 -7.51
N GLN A 209 13.68 -19.84 -8.59
CA GLN A 209 14.96 -19.16 -8.83
C GLN A 209 14.70 -17.70 -9.22
N LEU A 210 15.51 -16.78 -8.70
CA LEU A 210 15.38 -15.34 -8.99
C LEU A 210 15.61 -15.02 -10.48
N SER A 211 16.43 -15.81 -11.18
CA SER A 211 16.66 -15.67 -12.62
C SER A 211 15.39 -15.87 -13.47
N GLU A 212 14.38 -16.56 -12.95
CA GLU A 212 13.10 -16.69 -13.65
C GLU A 212 12.42 -15.34 -13.90
N PHE A 213 12.74 -14.32 -13.12
CA PHE A 213 12.14 -13.01 -13.36
C PHE A 213 12.63 -12.38 -14.68
N PRO A 214 13.94 -12.20 -14.93
CA PRO A 214 14.45 -11.71 -16.20
C PRO A 214 14.25 -12.69 -17.36
N ASP A 215 14.45 -14.00 -17.14
CA ASP A 215 14.49 -15.01 -18.18
C ASP A 215 13.10 -15.42 -18.71
N TYR A 216 12.08 -15.32 -17.87
CA TYR A 216 10.76 -15.83 -18.19
C TYR A 216 9.62 -14.87 -17.86
N ILE A 217 9.53 -14.34 -16.62
CA ILE A 217 8.38 -13.54 -16.19
C ILE A 217 8.30 -12.23 -16.95
N ALA A 218 9.35 -11.42 -16.95
CA ALA A 218 9.37 -10.13 -17.62
C ALA A 218 9.14 -10.25 -19.14
N PRO A 219 9.76 -11.21 -19.88
CA PRO A 219 9.43 -11.47 -21.28
C PRO A 219 7.96 -11.86 -21.53
N ASN A 220 7.33 -12.63 -20.63
CA ASN A 220 5.92 -12.99 -20.78
C ASN A 220 5.00 -11.78 -20.54
N ILE A 221 5.30 -10.91 -19.58
CA ILE A 221 4.56 -9.66 -19.38
C ILE A 221 4.59 -8.83 -20.67
N VAL A 222 5.78 -8.57 -21.23
CA VAL A 222 5.96 -7.72 -22.43
C VAL A 222 5.31 -8.32 -23.69
N LYS A 223 5.17 -9.64 -23.76
CA LYS A 223 4.50 -10.32 -24.89
C LYS A 223 2.99 -10.45 -24.71
N SER A 224 2.46 -10.12 -23.55
CA SER A 224 1.03 -10.27 -23.27
C SER A 224 0.19 -9.21 -23.99
N GLU A 225 -1.08 -9.53 -24.21
CA GLU A 225 -2.07 -8.57 -24.71
C GLU A 225 -2.22 -7.37 -23.76
N TYR A 226 -2.13 -7.58 -22.45
CA TYR A 226 -2.24 -6.54 -21.42
C TYR A 226 -1.13 -5.51 -21.49
N TRP A 227 0.08 -5.88 -21.90
CA TRP A 227 1.16 -4.93 -22.14
C TRP A 227 0.81 -3.97 -23.29
N ASN A 228 0.15 -4.46 -24.33
CA ASN A 228 -0.22 -3.70 -25.50
C ASN A 228 -1.41 -2.74 -25.27
N GLU A 229 -2.07 -2.79 -24.11
CA GLU A 229 -3.09 -1.80 -23.72
C GLU A 229 -2.49 -0.39 -23.56
N PHE A 230 -1.17 -0.30 -23.36
CA PHE A 230 -0.46 0.95 -23.20
C PHE A 230 0.53 1.18 -24.34
N ASP A 231 0.73 2.44 -24.70
CA ASP A 231 1.66 2.84 -25.73
C ASP A 231 3.11 2.94 -25.22
N ASN A 232 4.04 3.14 -26.15
CA ASN A 232 5.46 3.29 -25.83
C ASN A 232 5.75 4.54 -24.98
N GLU A 233 4.93 5.58 -25.08
CA GLU A 233 5.07 6.78 -24.27
C GLU A 233 4.77 6.47 -22.82
N HIS A 234 3.68 5.74 -22.54
CA HIS A 234 3.37 5.25 -21.21
C HIS A 234 4.49 4.36 -20.66
N HIS A 235 4.93 3.36 -21.43
CA HIS A 235 5.98 2.44 -21.00
C HIS A 235 7.27 3.15 -20.61
N SER A 236 7.62 4.23 -21.32
CA SER A 236 8.83 5.01 -21.02
C SER A 236 8.70 5.89 -19.76
N LYS A 237 7.49 6.31 -19.42
CA LYS A 237 7.22 7.18 -18.27
C LYS A 237 6.83 6.41 -17.01
N CYS A 238 6.28 5.21 -17.15
CA CYS A 238 5.89 4.36 -16.01
C CYS A 238 7.13 3.69 -15.40
N PRO A 239 7.47 3.97 -14.13
CA PRO A 239 8.64 3.36 -13.48
C PRO A 239 8.63 1.83 -13.49
N GLY A 240 7.47 1.22 -13.27
CA GLY A 240 7.32 -0.25 -13.29
C GLY A 240 7.56 -0.85 -14.68
N CYS A 241 6.98 -0.27 -15.73
CA CYS A 241 7.21 -0.71 -17.11
C CYS A 241 8.67 -0.53 -17.52
N ASN A 242 9.26 0.59 -17.16
CA ASN A 242 10.67 0.88 -17.46
C ASN A 242 11.62 -0.12 -16.79
N GLU A 243 11.34 -0.50 -15.53
CA GLU A 243 12.13 -1.51 -14.84
C GLU A 243 12.01 -2.88 -15.51
N ILE A 244 10.80 -3.31 -15.90
CA ILE A 244 10.59 -4.56 -16.65
C ILE A 244 11.43 -4.57 -17.94
N ILE A 245 11.41 -3.47 -18.72
CA ILE A 245 12.21 -3.33 -19.94
C ILE A 245 13.71 -3.38 -19.63
N SER A 246 14.15 -2.71 -18.57
CA SER A 246 15.54 -2.64 -18.15
C SER A 246 16.09 -4.00 -17.73
N ILE A 247 15.28 -4.81 -17.03
CA ILE A 247 15.63 -6.18 -16.65
C ILE A 247 15.89 -7.05 -17.87
N ILE A 248 15.00 -7.02 -18.87
CA ILE A 248 15.18 -7.79 -20.13
C ILE A 248 16.42 -7.37 -20.91
N LYS A 249 16.83 -6.09 -20.83
CA LYS A 249 18.00 -5.57 -21.54
C LYS A 249 19.33 -5.90 -20.86
N LYS A 250 19.34 -6.07 -19.53
CA LYS A 250 20.57 -6.37 -18.79
C LYS A 250 21.09 -7.79 -19.02
N ASP A 251 20.22 -8.72 -19.46
CA ASP A 251 20.56 -10.13 -19.69
C ASP A 251 20.86 -10.44 -21.17
N LYS A 252 21.01 -9.43 -22.04
CA LYS A 252 21.50 -9.55 -23.42
C LYS A 252 22.92 -8.97 -23.54
#